data_da8841c8bc1ff4975b26a520a983559d
#
_entry.id   da8841c8bc1ff4975b26a520a983559d
#
_cell.length_a   1.000
_cell.length_b   1.000
_cell.length_c   1.000
_cell.angle_alpha   90.00
_cell.angle_beta   90.00
_cell.angle_gamma   90.00
#
_symmetry.space_group_name_H-M   'P 1'
#
loop_
_entity.id
_entity.type
_entity.pdbx_description
1 polymer ?
#
loop_
_entity_poly.entity_id
_entity_poly.type
_entity_poly.pdbx_seq_one_letter_code
_entity_poly.pdbx_strand_id
1 'polypeptide(L)'
;MAGHSHAANIAHRKGAQDKKRAKIFTKYLREIQVAAKLGGVQEEMNPRLRVAISKARAISLPKDRIEAVLKKVSGGDDNQNFDEVRYDGYANGGIGIVVEALTDNKNRTASDVRSTFTKHAGNLGETGSLNFAFSYYGVIYFKPNTIEFDKIFDEAVNQGAESVELVDGGYTEVLTSFEGFNSVKSALEASFGADCIEESGFEYRANTPQDLSTEQQEALQKLVDALEDLDDVQNVWY
;
A
#
# COMPACT_ATOMS: atom_id res chain seq x y z
N MET A 1 -9.39 19.08 -9.57
CA MET A 1 -9.48 18.19 -8.42
C MET A 1 -8.23 17.34 -8.42
N ALA A 2 -7.25 17.68 -7.63
CA ALA A 2 -6.03 16.89 -7.51
C ALA A 2 -6.31 15.83 -6.46
N GLY A 3 -6.64 14.64 -6.91
CA GLY A 3 -6.69 13.49 -6.03
C GLY A 3 -5.28 13.17 -5.58
N HIS A 4 -5.01 13.30 -4.30
CA HIS A 4 -3.81 12.74 -3.66
C HIS A 4 -3.99 11.23 -3.56
N SER A 5 -4.19 10.59 -4.72
CA SER A 5 -4.43 9.17 -4.80
C SER A 5 -3.09 8.42 -4.85
N HIS A 6 -3.09 7.23 -4.31
CA HIS A 6 -1.99 6.27 -4.46
C HIS A 6 -1.58 6.09 -5.94
N ALA A 7 -2.47 6.32 -6.90
CA ALA A 7 -2.17 6.32 -8.33
C ALA A 7 -1.13 7.39 -8.73
N ALA A 8 -1.19 8.61 -8.15
CA ALA A 8 -0.17 9.63 -8.36
C ALA A 8 1.19 9.16 -7.79
N ASN A 9 1.18 8.46 -6.65
CA ASN A 9 2.37 7.85 -6.07
C ASN A 9 2.92 6.68 -6.90
N ILE A 10 2.06 5.87 -7.53
CA ILE A 10 2.50 4.83 -8.48
C ILE A 10 3.25 5.46 -9.65
N ALA A 11 2.74 6.55 -10.24
CA ALA A 11 3.39 7.25 -11.34
C ALA A 11 4.73 7.88 -10.91
N HIS A 12 4.78 8.46 -9.71
CA HIS A 12 5.98 9.10 -9.15
C HIS A 12 7.07 8.07 -8.76
N ARG A 13 6.69 6.91 -8.23
CA ARG A 13 7.62 5.82 -7.87
C ARG A 13 8.38 5.27 -9.07
N LYS A 14 7.81 5.26 -10.27
CA LYS A 14 8.50 4.82 -11.50
C LYS A 14 9.69 5.71 -11.91
N GLY A 15 9.73 6.98 -11.48
CA GLY A 15 10.76 7.96 -11.86
C GLY A 15 12.01 8.02 -10.97
N ALA A 16 12.00 7.50 -9.73
CA ALA A 16 13.05 7.67 -8.71
C ALA A 16 13.84 6.38 -8.39
N GLN A 17 13.91 5.42 -9.30
CA GLN A 17 14.09 3.98 -9.03
C GLN A 17 15.44 3.50 -8.50
N ASP A 18 16.59 4.11 -8.76
CA ASP A 18 17.85 3.39 -8.55
C ASP A 18 18.41 3.40 -7.11
N LYS A 19 18.22 4.47 -6.36
CA LYS A 19 18.70 4.53 -4.95
C LYS A 19 17.71 3.93 -3.93
N LYS A 20 16.42 3.94 -4.23
CA LYS A 20 15.36 3.40 -3.36
C LYS A 20 15.13 1.88 -3.54
N ARG A 21 15.67 1.28 -4.60
CA ARG A 21 15.38 -0.13 -4.97
C ARG A 21 15.72 -1.15 -3.88
N ALA A 22 16.87 -0.98 -3.21
CA ALA A 22 17.29 -1.90 -2.16
C ALA A 22 16.35 -1.84 -0.94
N LYS A 23 15.90 -0.63 -0.56
CA LYS A 23 14.93 -0.43 0.54
C LYS A 23 13.58 -1.04 0.20
N ILE A 24 13.09 -0.78 -1.02
CA ILE A 24 11.83 -1.34 -1.52
C ILE A 24 11.88 -2.87 -1.48
N PHE A 25 12.98 -3.48 -1.92
CA PHE A 25 13.16 -4.92 -1.85
C PHE A 25 13.11 -5.46 -0.42
N THR A 26 13.71 -4.75 0.53
CA THR A 26 13.68 -5.13 1.95
C THR A 26 12.27 -5.10 2.51
N LYS A 27 11.47 -4.09 2.18
CA LYS A 27 10.06 -3.99 2.59
C LYS A 27 9.24 -5.17 2.08
N TYR A 28 9.33 -5.49 0.78
CA TYR A 28 8.59 -6.62 0.23
C TYR A 28 9.06 -7.97 0.78
N LEU A 29 10.35 -8.16 1.02
CA LEU A 29 10.87 -9.39 1.64
C LEU A 29 10.36 -9.52 3.09
N ARG A 30 10.25 -8.42 3.83
CA ARG A 30 9.68 -8.41 5.18
C ARG A 30 8.18 -8.76 5.15
N GLU A 31 7.41 -8.18 4.22
CA GLU A 31 6.00 -8.51 4.03
C GLU A 31 5.80 -9.99 3.67
N ILE A 32 6.60 -10.53 2.76
CA ILE A 32 6.61 -11.96 2.40
C ILE A 32 6.91 -12.82 3.62
N GLN A 33 7.89 -12.44 4.44
CA GLN A 33 8.26 -13.16 5.65
C GLN A 33 7.11 -13.19 6.66
N VAL A 34 6.48 -12.05 6.92
CA VAL A 34 5.32 -11.95 7.83
C VAL A 34 4.13 -12.74 7.30
N ALA A 35 3.79 -12.59 6.04
CA ALA A 35 2.71 -13.33 5.40
C ALA A 35 2.93 -14.84 5.49
N ALA A 36 4.16 -15.30 5.21
CA ALA A 36 4.51 -16.73 5.29
C ALA A 36 4.46 -17.28 6.72
N LYS A 37 4.84 -16.48 7.73
CA LYS A 37 4.75 -16.89 9.14
C LYS A 37 3.30 -17.04 9.62
N LEU A 38 2.43 -16.12 9.20
CA LEU A 38 1.04 -16.11 9.64
C LEU A 38 0.17 -17.16 8.95
N GLY A 39 0.36 -17.36 7.64
CA GLY A 39 -0.52 -18.19 6.81
C GLY A 39 0.16 -19.38 6.14
N GLY A 40 1.44 -19.64 6.44
CA GLY A 40 2.22 -20.72 5.81
C GLY A 40 2.88 -20.28 4.50
N VAL A 41 3.84 -21.11 4.04
CA VAL A 41 4.72 -20.81 2.89
C VAL A 41 4.12 -21.19 1.53
N GLN A 42 2.93 -21.78 1.50
CA GLN A 42 2.26 -22.19 0.26
C GLN A 42 1.44 -21.03 -0.31
N GLU A 43 1.87 -20.52 -1.46
CA GLU A 43 1.25 -19.37 -2.13
C GLU A 43 -0.25 -19.60 -2.44
N GLU A 44 -0.62 -20.84 -2.78
CA GLU A 44 -2.00 -21.24 -3.10
C GLU A 44 -2.95 -21.19 -1.89
N MET A 45 -2.41 -21.47 -0.70
CA MET A 45 -3.16 -21.52 0.55
C MET A 45 -3.12 -20.22 1.35
N ASN A 46 -2.27 -19.26 0.94
CA ASN A 46 -2.03 -18.02 1.66
C ASN A 46 -2.26 -16.79 0.76
N PRO A 47 -3.47 -16.21 0.76
CA PRO A 47 -3.81 -15.06 -0.08
C PRO A 47 -2.90 -13.85 0.15
N ARG A 48 -2.52 -13.56 1.41
CA ARG A 48 -1.60 -12.46 1.75
C ARG A 48 -0.22 -12.69 1.14
N LEU A 49 0.30 -13.90 1.24
CA LEU A 49 1.59 -14.26 0.65
C LEU A 49 1.55 -14.15 -0.88
N ARG A 50 0.47 -14.56 -1.50
CA ARG A 50 0.27 -14.46 -2.96
C ARG A 50 0.34 -13.01 -3.42
N VAL A 51 -0.37 -12.10 -2.73
CA VAL A 51 -0.34 -10.67 -3.03
C VAL A 51 1.06 -10.09 -2.83
N ALA A 52 1.72 -10.41 -1.72
CA ALA A 52 3.07 -9.94 -1.43
C ALA A 52 4.09 -10.40 -2.48
N ILE A 53 4.02 -11.67 -2.91
CA ILE A 53 4.89 -12.21 -3.96
C ILE A 53 4.58 -11.58 -5.32
N SER A 54 3.30 -11.36 -5.66
CA SER A 54 2.91 -10.70 -6.90
C SER A 54 3.48 -9.28 -6.97
N LYS A 55 3.32 -8.49 -5.91
CA LYS A 55 3.90 -7.14 -5.79
C LYS A 55 5.44 -7.17 -5.90
N ALA A 56 6.09 -8.11 -5.25
CA ALA A 56 7.55 -8.28 -5.32
C ALA A 56 8.03 -8.61 -6.74
N ARG A 57 7.30 -9.47 -7.46
CA ARG A 57 7.59 -9.80 -8.87
C ARG A 57 7.40 -8.59 -9.80
N ALA A 58 6.37 -7.77 -9.57
CA ALA A 58 6.11 -6.57 -10.36
C ALA A 58 7.26 -5.55 -10.31
N ILE A 59 7.98 -5.47 -9.18
CA ILE A 59 9.18 -4.64 -9.06
C ILE A 59 10.48 -5.35 -9.46
N SER A 60 10.39 -6.54 -10.06
CA SER A 60 11.54 -7.38 -10.46
C SER A 60 12.43 -7.78 -9.29
N LEU A 61 11.84 -8.11 -8.13
CA LEU A 61 12.57 -8.68 -7.01
C LEU A 61 13.05 -10.09 -7.41
N PRO A 62 14.37 -10.43 -7.29
CA PRO A 62 14.89 -11.70 -7.71
C PRO A 62 14.21 -12.88 -7.00
N LYS A 63 13.86 -13.91 -7.79
CA LYS A 63 13.12 -15.10 -7.31
C LYS A 63 13.87 -15.85 -6.22
N ASP A 64 15.18 -15.95 -6.33
CA ASP A 64 16.07 -16.60 -5.37
C ASP A 64 16.00 -15.94 -3.97
N ARG A 65 15.81 -14.61 -3.91
CA ARG A 65 15.61 -13.91 -2.64
C ARG A 65 14.26 -14.23 -2.00
N ILE A 66 13.20 -14.34 -2.80
CA ILE A 66 11.88 -14.76 -2.31
C ILE A 66 11.96 -16.18 -1.76
N GLU A 67 12.54 -17.11 -2.53
CA GLU A 67 12.71 -18.50 -2.12
C GLU A 67 13.57 -18.65 -0.85
N ALA A 68 14.61 -17.84 -0.71
CA ALA A 68 15.45 -17.84 0.48
C ALA A 68 14.68 -17.46 1.74
N VAL A 69 13.79 -16.45 1.66
CA VAL A 69 12.92 -16.05 2.79
C VAL A 69 11.92 -17.15 3.12
N LEU A 70 11.25 -17.72 2.11
CA LEU A 70 10.28 -18.80 2.33
C LEU A 70 10.94 -20.05 2.95
N LYS A 71 12.15 -20.42 2.47
CA LYS A 71 12.92 -21.52 3.04
C LYS A 71 13.31 -21.27 4.49
N LYS A 72 13.72 -20.04 4.82
CA LYS A 72 14.08 -19.66 6.20
C LYS A 72 12.88 -19.79 7.15
N VAL A 73 11.69 -19.34 6.72
CA VAL A 73 10.46 -19.46 7.50
C VAL A 73 10.04 -20.93 7.66
N SER A 74 10.08 -21.73 6.58
CA SER A 74 9.69 -23.14 6.63
C SER A 74 10.65 -24.02 7.44
N GLY A 75 11.94 -23.64 7.49
CA GLY A 75 12.96 -24.36 8.25
C GLY A 75 12.93 -24.10 9.76
N GLY A 76 12.12 -23.16 10.23
CA GLY A 76 12.06 -22.78 11.65
C GLY A 76 13.29 -21.98 12.13
N ASP A 77 14.21 -21.63 11.26
CA ASP A 77 15.43 -20.86 11.59
C ASP A 77 15.16 -19.34 11.68
N ASP A 78 13.89 -18.93 11.52
CA ASP A 78 13.52 -17.53 11.52
C ASP A 78 13.08 -17.04 12.90
N ASN A 79 14.05 -16.55 13.68
CA ASN A 79 13.83 -15.96 15.00
C ASN A 79 13.38 -14.49 14.95
N GLN A 80 13.31 -13.86 13.76
CA GLN A 80 12.84 -12.48 13.63
C GLN A 80 11.32 -12.44 13.61
N ASN A 81 10.73 -11.87 14.66
CA ASN A 81 9.30 -11.57 14.68
C ASN A 81 9.11 -10.09 14.36
N PHE A 82 8.20 -9.82 13.43
CA PHE A 82 7.77 -8.46 13.14
C PHE A 82 6.36 -8.27 13.67
N ASP A 83 6.17 -7.15 14.36
CA ASP A 83 4.86 -6.67 14.77
C ASP A 83 4.32 -5.70 13.72
N GLU A 84 3.05 -5.84 13.40
CA GLU A 84 2.29 -4.82 12.66
C GLU A 84 1.93 -3.70 13.62
N VAL A 85 2.29 -2.47 13.26
CA VAL A 85 2.01 -1.29 14.06
C VAL A 85 1.44 -0.21 13.15
N ARG A 86 0.36 0.42 13.62
CA ARG A 86 -0.22 1.60 13.00
C ARG A 86 0.10 2.82 13.83
N TYR A 87 0.49 3.89 13.16
CA TYR A 87 0.66 5.21 13.73
C TYR A 87 -0.27 6.19 13.02
N ASP A 88 -0.98 6.99 13.81
CA ASP A 88 -1.84 8.07 13.33
C ASP A 88 -1.17 9.39 13.64
N GLY A 89 -1.13 10.30 12.69
CA GLY A 89 -0.51 11.61 12.87
C GLY A 89 -1.14 12.66 11.97
N TYR A 90 -0.68 13.87 12.14
CA TYR A 90 -1.19 15.02 11.39
C TYR A 90 -0.03 15.80 10.80
N ALA A 91 -0.11 16.10 9.51
CA ALA A 91 0.76 17.07 8.86
C ALA A 91 0.34 18.50 9.21
N ASN A 92 1.18 19.47 8.83
CA ASN A 92 0.84 20.88 8.96
C ASN A 92 -0.48 21.19 8.23
N GLY A 93 -1.38 21.91 8.89
CA GLY A 93 -2.73 22.16 8.38
C GLY A 93 -3.78 21.14 8.82
N GLY A 94 -3.42 20.17 9.68
CA GLY A 94 -4.37 19.20 10.24
C GLY A 94 -4.71 18.04 9.30
N ILE A 95 -3.87 17.81 8.27
CA ILE A 95 -4.05 16.70 7.32
C ILE A 95 -3.72 15.41 8.04
N GLY A 96 -4.69 14.49 8.10
CA GLY A 96 -4.49 13.17 8.72
C GLY A 96 -3.54 12.29 7.91
N ILE A 97 -2.67 11.57 8.59
CA ILE A 97 -1.76 10.61 7.99
C ILE A 97 -1.79 9.31 8.80
N VAL A 98 -2.09 8.21 8.13
CA VAL A 98 -2.00 6.86 8.68
C VAL A 98 -0.71 6.21 8.17
N VAL A 99 0.12 5.71 9.09
CA VAL A 99 1.39 5.03 8.78
C VAL A 99 1.30 3.59 9.24
N GLU A 100 1.50 2.65 8.33
CA GLU A 100 1.60 1.23 8.63
C GLU A 100 3.07 0.80 8.64
N ALA A 101 3.48 0.10 9.67
CA ALA A 101 4.84 -0.38 9.84
C ALA A 101 4.90 -1.86 10.22
N LEU A 102 5.94 -2.53 9.73
CA LEU A 102 6.36 -3.85 10.18
C LEU A 102 7.69 -3.71 10.90
N THR A 103 7.73 -3.99 12.19
CA THR A 103 8.93 -3.74 12.99
C THR A 103 9.25 -4.87 13.97
N ASP A 104 10.52 -5.11 14.17
CA ASP A 104 11.07 -5.94 15.24
C ASP A 104 11.31 -5.14 16.55
N ASN A 105 11.12 -3.80 16.49
CA ASN A 105 11.33 -2.91 17.65
C ASN A 105 10.37 -1.70 17.62
N LYS A 106 9.21 -1.85 18.28
CA LYS A 106 8.16 -0.81 18.35
C LYS A 106 8.66 0.53 18.89
N ASN A 107 9.57 0.52 19.87
CA ASN A 107 10.07 1.76 20.49
C ASN A 107 10.95 2.55 19.53
N ARG A 108 11.85 1.86 18.80
CA ARG A 108 12.69 2.48 17.78
C ARG A 108 11.79 3.10 16.69
N THR A 109 10.87 2.32 16.13
CA THR A 109 9.99 2.80 15.04
C THR A 109 9.10 3.96 15.49
N ALA A 110 8.53 3.89 16.69
CA ALA A 110 7.74 5.00 17.23
C ALA A 110 8.57 6.29 17.38
N SER A 111 9.83 6.17 17.81
CA SER A 111 10.77 7.30 17.92
C SER A 111 11.09 7.89 16.55
N ASP A 112 11.38 7.05 15.56
CA ASP A 112 11.72 7.46 14.19
C ASP A 112 10.54 8.14 13.51
N VAL A 113 9.34 7.55 13.60
CA VAL A 113 8.10 8.13 13.04
C VAL A 113 7.82 9.48 13.71
N ARG A 114 7.85 9.57 15.06
CA ARG A 114 7.62 10.83 15.77
C ARG A 114 8.62 11.91 15.37
N SER A 115 9.90 11.55 15.29
CA SER A 115 10.97 12.47 14.88
C SER A 115 10.74 12.98 13.46
N THR A 116 10.28 12.12 12.54
CA THR A 116 9.99 12.48 11.16
C THR A 116 8.83 13.45 11.08
N PHE A 117 7.70 13.17 11.77
CA PHE A 117 6.59 14.13 11.85
C PHE A 117 7.06 15.50 12.37
N THR A 118 7.79 15.52 13.50
CA THR A 118 8.25 16.76 14.11
C THR A 118 9.17 17.57 13.20
N LYS A 119 10.09 16.92 12.48
CA LYS A 119 11.00 17.59 11.53
C LYS A 119 10.27 18.25 10.36
N HIS A 120 9.10 17.75 10.02
CA HIS A 120 8.28 18.26 8.92
C HIS A 120 7.05 19.06 9.40
N ALA A 121 7.13 19.67 10.59
CA ALA A 121 6.09 20.49 11.20
C ALA A 121 4.74 19.76 11.39
N GLY A 122 4.78 18.43 11.51
CA GLY A 122 3.64 17.60 11.87
C GLY A 122 3.74 17.10 13.31
N ASN A 123 2.76 16.34 13.74
CA ASN A 123 2.75 15.70 15.05
C ASN A 123 2.15 14.30 15.00
N LEU A 124 2.72 13.40 15.79
CA LEU A 124 2.19 12.06 16.00
C LEU A 124 1.05 12.14 17.03
N GLY A 125 -0.11 11.61 16.67
CA GLY A 125 -1.28 11.47 17.53
C GLY A 125 -1.29 10.14 18.28
N GLU A 126 -2.40 9.86 18.95
CA GLU A 126 -2.66 8.54 19.54
C GLU A 126 -3.10 7.56 18.45
N THR A 127 -2.71 6.30 18.58
CA THR A 127 -3.14 5.25 17.65
C THR A 127 -4.66 5.11 17.68
N GLY A 128 -5.29 5.11 16.51
CA GLY A 128 -6.74 5.09 16.36
C GLY A 128 -7.40 6.47 16.34
N SER A 129 -6.64 7.55 16.53
CA SER A 129 -7.19 8.92 16.48
C SER A 129 -7.78 9.30 15.13
N LEU A 130 -7.39 8.61 14.06
CA LEU A 130 -7.89 8.81 12.70
C LEU A 130 -8.92 7.76 12.24
N ASN A 131 -9.40 6.86 13.11
CA ASN A 131 -10.36 5.82 12.72
C ASN A 131 -11.67 6.37 12.15
N PHE A 132 -12.10 7.56 12.60
CA PHE A 132 -13.30 8.21 12.08
C PHE A 132 -13.06 8.95 10.75
N ALA A 133 -11.81 9.28 10.45
CA ALA A 133 -11.42 10.07 9.27
C ALA A 133 -11.02 9.21 8.07
N PHE A 134 -10.74 7.93 8.29
CA PHE A 134 -10.32 7.01 7.24
C PHE A 134 -11.18 5.75 7.23
N SER A 135 -11.52 5.31 6.02
CA SER A 135 -12.11 4.00 5.78
C SER A 135 -11.10 3.08 5.07
N TYR A 136 -11.26 1.77 5.26
CA TYR A 136 -10.35 0.76 4.71
C TYR A 136 -11.02 0.03 3.55
N TYR A 137 -10.47 0.18 2.36
CA TYR A 137 -11.03 -0.33 1.11
C TYR A 137 -10.13 -1.35 0.45
N GLY A 138 -10.74 -2.27 -0.31
CA GLY A 138 -10.06 -3.01 -1.35
C GLY A 138 -9.92 -2.14 -2.60
N VAL A 139 -8.75 -2.12 -3.22
CA VAL A 139 -8.46 -1.29 -4.40
C VAL A 139 -7.82 -2.13 -5.49
N ILE A 140 -8.26 -1.94 -6.73
CA ILE A 140 -7.72 -2.61 -7.91
C ILE A 140 -7.42 -1.53 -8.96
N TYR A 141 -6.17 -1.45 -9.41
CA TYR A 141 -5.73 -0.51 -10.44
C TYR A 141 -5.53 -1.25 -11.76
N PHE A 142 -6.28 -0.86 -12.79
CA PHE A 142 -6.05 -1.32 -14.15
C PHE A 142 -5.03 -0.43 -14.85
N LYS A 143 -4.18 -1.07 -15.65
CA LYS A 143 -3.17 -0.37 -16.46
C LYS A 143 -3.85 0.54 -17.48
N PRO A 144 -3.26 1.72 -17.77
CA PRO A 144 -3.76 2.62 -18.80
C PRO A 144 -3.85 1.94 -20.16
N ASN A 145 -4.91 2.22 -20.91
CA ASN A 145 -5.10 1.78 -22.30
C ASN A 145 -5.09 0.25 -22.52
N THR A 146 -5.33 -0.55 -21.49
CA THR A 146 -5.45 -2.01 -21.64
C THR A 146 -6.88 -2.45 -21.93
N ILE A 147 -7.83 -1.87 -21.19
CA ILE A 147 -9.27 -2.13 -21.31
C ILE A 147 -10.01 -0.79 -21.36
N GLU A 148 -11.09 -0.73 -22.14
CA GLU A 148 -11.97 0.45 -22.15
C GLU A 148 -12.63 0.65 -20.80
N PHE A 149 -12.69 1.89 -20.33
CA PHE A 149 -13.24 2.25 -19.02
C PHE A 149 -14.66 1.71 -18.81
N ASP A 150 -15.54 1.87 -19.80
CA ASP A 150 -16.95 1.45 -19.70
C ASP A 150 -17.07 -0.06 -19.44
N LYS A 151 -16.20 -0.88 -20.03
CA LYS A 151 -16.19 -2.33 -19.78
C LYS A 151 -15.78 -2.69 -18.37
N ILE A 152 -14.74 -2.00 -17.85
CA ILE A 152 -14.30 -2.20 -16.45
C ILE A 152 -15.42 -1.75 -15.51
N PHE A 153 -16.03 -0.60 -15.80
CA PHE A 153 -17.12 -0.03 -15.01
C PHE A 153 -18.31 -0.99 -14.91
N ASP A 154 -18.82 -1.45 -16.06
CA ASP A 154 -19.98 -2.34 -16.10
C ASP A 154 -19.72 -3.64 -15.34
N GLU A 155 -18.58 -4.28 -15.58
CA GLU A 155 -18.23 -5.53 -14.91
C GLU A 155 -18.01 -5.32 -13.40
N ALA A 156 -17.26 -4.31 -13.01
CA ALA A 156 -16.95 -4.05 -11.60
C ALA A 156 -18.22 -3.72 -10.77
N VAL A 157 -19.12 -2.89 -11.32
CA VAL A 157 -20.41 -2.56 -10.67
C VAL A 157 -21.29 -3.79 -10.57
N ASN A 158 -21.36 -4.63 -11.60
CA ASN A 158 -22.13 -5.88 -11.55
C ASN A 158 -21.60 -6.85 -10.50
N GLN A 159 -20.32 -6.78 -10.18
CA GLN A 159 -19.68 -7.62 -9.15
C GLN A 159 -19.71 -6.98 -7.74
N GLY A 160 -20.29 -5.79 -7.60
CA GLY A 160 -20.45 -5.11 -6.31
C GLY A 160 -19.31 -4.19 -5.91
N ALA A 161 -18.59 -3.61 -6.88
CA ALA A 161 -17.67 -2.52 -6.61
C ALA A 161 -18.42 -1.28 -6.08
N GLU A 162 -17.79 -0.55 -5.16
CA GLU A 162 -18.36 0.66 -4.57
C GLU A 162 -18.19 1.88 -5.47
N SER A 163 -17.03 1.99 -6.14
CA SER A 163 -16.78 2.98 -7.17
C SER A 163 -15.81 2.50 -8.23
N VAL A 164 -15.88 3.13 -9.41
CA VAL A 164 -14.93 2.95 -10.50
C VAL A 164 -14.62 4.32 -11.07
N GLU A 165 -13.36 4.71 -11.08
CA GLU A 165 -12.93 6.04 -11.49
C GLU A 165 -11.68 6.00 -12.37
N LEU A 166 -11.55 6.96 -13.28
CA LEU A 166 -10.30 7.26 -13.96
C LEU A 166 -9.47 8.16 -13.04
N VAL A 167 -8.25 7.72 -12.73
CA VAL A 167 -7.34 8.44 -11.86
C VAL A 167 -6.08 8.88 -12.61
N ASP A 168 -5.23 9.64 -11.93
CA ASP A 168 -4.00 10.20 -12.50
C ASP A 168 -3.14 9.14 -13.20
N GLY A 169 -2.53 9.52 -14.33
CA GLY A 169 -1.74 8.61 -15.16
C GLY A 169 -2.59 7.70 -16.06
N GLY A 170 -3.92 7.89 -16.11
CA GLY A 170 -4.84 7.13 -16.97
C GLY A 170 -5.16 5.73 -16.44
N TYR A 171 -4.89 5.45 -15.15
CA TYR A 171 -5.30 4.22 -14.51
C TYR A 171 -6.81 4.21 -14.25
N THR A 172 -7.44 3.04 -14.33
CA THR A 172 -8.81 2.85 -13.83
C THR A 172 -8.72 2.24 -12.44
N GLU A 173 -9.24 2.95 -11.46
CA GLU A 173 -9.34 2.51 -10.08
C GLU A 173 -10.70 1.89 -9.83
N VAL A 174 -10.73 0.72 -9.20
CA VAL A 174 -11.94 0.05 -8.72
C VAL A 174 -11.84 -0.05 -7.21
N LEU A 175 -12.78 0.58 -6.49
CA LEU A 175 -12.92 0.50 -5.04
C LEU A 175 -13.95 -0.56 -4.66
N THR A 176 -13.65 -1.31 -3.63
CA THR A 176 -14.53 -2.34 -3.09
C THR A 176 -14.57 -2.25 -1.56
N SER A 177 -15.59 -2.82 -0.94
CA SER A 177 -15.51 -3.11 0.50
C SER A 177 -14.37 -4.10 0.79
N PHE A 178 -13.92 -4.15 2.04
CA PHE A 178 -12.91 -5.12 2.48
C PHE A 178 -13.36 -6.56 2.19
N GLU A 179 -14.62 -6.89 2.48
CA GLU A 179 -15.20 -8.21 2.31
C GLU A 179 -15.40 -8.58 0.83
N GLY A 180 -15.78 -7.61 -0.01
CA GLY A 180 -16.06 -7.81 -1.44
C GLY A 180 -14.81 -7.92 -2.31
N PHE A 181 -13.65 -7.49 -1.82
CA PHE A 181 -12.42 -7.36 -2.60
C PHE A 181 -12.04 -8.61 -3.40
N ASN A 182 -11.99 -9.77 -2.72
CA ASN A 182 -11.55 -11.01 -3.36
C ASN A 182 -12.52 -11.48 -4.44
N SER A 183 -13.83 -11.32 -4.23
CA SER A 183 -14.87 -11.68 -5.20
C SER A 183 -14.78 -10.81 -6.45
N VAL A 184 -14.75 -9.49 -6.26
CA VAL A 184 -14.66 -8.52 -7.37
C VAL A 184 -13.36 -8.72 -8.13
N LYS A 185 -12.23 -8.82 -7.44
CA LYS A 185 -10.92 -9.04 -8.08
C LYS A 185 -10.92 -10.32 -8.93
N SER A 186 -11.40 -11.45 -8.39
CA SER A 186 -11.40 -12.72 -9.13
C SER A 186 -12.30 -12.66 -10.37
N ALA A 187 -13.43 -11.99 -10.29
CA ALA A 187 -14.33 -11.80 -11.44
C ALA A 187 -13.68 -10.91 -12.52
N LEU A 188 -13.05 -9.81 -12.12
CA LEU A 188 -12.33 -8.92 -13.04
C LEU A 188 -11.13 -9.61 -13.71
N GLU A 189 -10.38 -10.43 -12.95
CA GLU A 189 -9.28 -11.24 -13.50
C GLU A 189 -9.80 -12.29 -14.49
N ALA A 190 -10.95 -12.90 -14.23
CA ALA A 190 -11.57 -13.86 -15.15
C ALA A 190 -12.05 -13.21 -16.45
N SER A 191 -12.61 -12.00 -16.37
CA SER A 191 -13.16 -11.27 -17.52
C SER A 191 -12.07 -10.62 -18.37
N PHE A 192 -11.01 -10.07 -17.78
CA PHE A 192 -10.03 -9.23 -18.47
C PHE A 192 -8.59 -9.75 -18.43
N GLY A 193 -8.32 -10.76 -17.61
CA GLY A 193 -6.98 -11.28 -17.36
C GLY A 193 -6.22 -10.50 -16.29
N ALA A 194 -5.41 -11.21 -15.51
CA ALA A 194 -4.59 -10.63 -14.43
C ALA A 194 -3.53 -9.64 -14.95
N ASP A 195 -3.09 -9.79 -16.20
CA ASP A 195 -2.06 -8.94 -16.81
C ASP A 195 -2.51 -7.49 -17.04
N CYS A 196 -3.83 -7.24 -17.07
CA CYS A 196 -4.39 -5.89 -17.18
C CYS A 196 -4.36 -5.11 -15.86
N ILE A 197 -4.20 -5.81 -14.74
CA ILE A 197 -4.09 -5.21 -13.41
C ILE A 197 -2.64 -4.80 -13.15
N GLU A 198 -2.43 -3.54 -12.77
CA GLU A 198 -1.12 -3.04 -12.35
C GLU A 198 -0.84 -3.39 -10.89
N GLU A 199 -1.81 -3.10 -10.02
CA GLU A 199 -1.70 -3.33 -8.59
C GLU A 199 -3.08 -3.60 -7.99
N SER A 200 -3.12 -4.35 -6.89
CA SER A 200 -4.33 -4.55 -6.10
C SER A 200 -3.96 -4.79 -4.65
N GLY A 201 -4.82 -4.37 -3.74
CA GLY A 201 -4.58 -4.51 -2.31
C GLY A 201 -5.59 -3.76 -1.48
N PHE A 202 -5.19 -3.44 -0.26
CA PHE A 202 -6.03 -2.69 0.67
C PHE A 202 -5.38 -1.35 0.99
N GLU A 203 -6.20 -0.31 1.14
CA GLU A 203 -5.76 1.06 1.39
C GLU A 203 -6.69 1.76 2.38
N TYR A 204 -6.09 2.61 3.22
CA TYR A 204 -6.87 3.61 3.96
C TYR A 204 -7.14 4.80 3.06
N ARG A 205 -8.39 5.25 3.02
CA ARG A 205 -8.83 6.43 2.27
C ARG A 205 -9.47 7.43 3.22
N ALA A 206 -9.11 8.69 3.07
CA ALA A 206 -9.77 9.75 3.81
C ALA A 206 -11.24 9.87 3.40
N ASN A 207 -12.14 9.85 4.39
CA ASN A 207 -13.59 9.96 4.17
C ASN A 207 -13.99 11.32 3.59
N THR A 208 -13.19 12.34 3.85
CA THR A 208 -13.43 13.70 3.36
C THR A 208 -12.15 14.23 2.73
N PRO A 209 -12.08 14.34 1.39
CA PRO A 209 -10.98 14.96 0.71
C PRO A 209 -10.80 16.41 1.16
N GLN A 210 -9.56 16.85 1.34
CA GLN A 210 -9.23 18.24 1.68
C GLN A 210 -8.63 18.93 0.46
N ASP A 211 -9.09 20.17 0.21
CA ASP A 211 -8.45 21.02 -0.78
C ASP A 211 -7.18 21.63 -0.19
N LEU A 212 -6.03 21.26 -0.74
CA LEU A 212 -4.73 21.71 -0.28
C LEU A 212 -4.15 22.77 -1.22
N SER A 213 -3.56 23.82 -0.65
CA SER A 213 -2.74 24.75 -1.44
C SER A 213 -1.49 24.04 -1.97
N THR A 214 -0.87 24.59 -3.01
CA THR A 214 0.37 24.04 -3.59
C THR A 214 1.47 23.91 -2.53
N GLU A 215 1.61 24.89 -1.64
CA GLU A 215 2.59 24.85 -0.55
C GLU A 215 2.31 23.72 0.45
N GLN A 216 1.02 23.48 0.78
CA GLN A 216 0.63 22.38 1.65
C GLN A 216 0.89 21.03 0.98
N GLN A 217 0.62 20.90 -0.31
CA GLN A 217 0.90 19.69 -1.09
C GLN A 217 2.39 19.36 -1.09
N GLU A 218 3.25 20.35 -1.36
CA GLU A 218 4.71 20.16 -1.34
C GLU A 218 5.23 19.78 0.06
N ALA A 219 4.69 20.41 1.11
CA ALA A 219 5.06 20.09 2.49
C ALA A 219 4.61 18.68 2.89
N LEU A 220 3.39 18.30 2.53
CA LEU A 220 2.84 16.97 2.74
C LEU A 220 3.69 15.90 2.03
N GLN A 221 4.00 16.12 0.74
CA GLN A 221 4.80 15.18 -0.04
C GLN A 221 6.19 14.95 0.58
N LYS A 222 6.84 16.01 1.07
CA LYS A 222 8.14 15.89 1.77
C LYS A 222 8.03 15.06 3.04
N LEU A 223 6.95 15.21 3.81
CA LEU A 223 6.70 14.40 4.99
C LEU A 223 6.43 12.94 4.62
N VAL A 224 5.58 12.70 3.62
CA VAL A 224 5.25 11.34 3.14
C VAL A 224 6.52 10.65 2.64
N ASP A 225 7.32 11.30 1.79
CA ASP A 225 8.59 10.75 1.30
C ASP A 225 9.55 10.40 2.45
N ALA A 226 9.62 11.26 3.48
CA ALA A 226 10.47 11.02 4.63
C ALA A 226 9.96 9.86 5.51
N LEU A 227 8.64 9.69 5.66
CA LEU A 227 8.04 8.56 6.35
C LEU A 227 8.25 7.26 5.57
N GLU A 228 8.04 7.28 4.25
CA GLU A 228 8.28 6.14 3.38
C GLU A 228 9.75 5.71 3.33
N ASP A 229 10.67 6.63 3.60
CA ASP A 229 12.12 6.35 3.68
C ASP A 229 12.52 5.61 4.98
N LEU A 230 11.65 5.51 5.97
CA LEU A 230 11.91 4.69 7.16
C LEU A 230 11.83 3.20 6.80
N ASP A 231 12.81 2.42 7.27
CA ASP A 231 12.95 1.01 6.90
C ASP A 231 11.78 0.13 7.39
N ASP A 232 11.16 0.50 8.52
CA ASP A 232 10.06 -0.24 9.13
C ASP A 232 8.70 0.16 8.56
N VAL A 233 8.56 1.32 7.93
CA VAL A 233 7.31 1.80 7.34
C VAL A 233 7.01 1.06 6.04
N GLN A 234 5.81 0.51 5.92
CA GLN A 234 5.33 -0.20 4.73
C GLN A 234 4.52 0.73 3.84
N ASN A 235 3.50 1.37 4.41
CA ASN A 235 2.58 2.24 3.69
C ASN A 235 2.37 3.55 4.46
N VAL A 236 2.07 4.62 3.73
CA VAL A 236 1.66 5.93 4.25
C VAL A 236 0.41 6.36 3.48
N TRP A 237 -0.68 6.62 4.21
CA TRP A 237 -1.99 6.98 3.67
C TRP A 237 -2.38 8.38 4.14
N TYR A 238 -2.98 9.21 3.25
CA TYR A 238 -3.34 10.59 3.56
C TYR A 238 -4.47 11.13 2.68
#